data_8bd7dadfeecd0660ee76ec061f67e94c
#
_entry.id   8bd7dadfeecd0660ee76ec061f67e94c
#
_cell.length_a   1.000
_cell.length_b   1.000
_cell.length_c   1.000
_cell.angle_alpha   90.00
_cell.angle_beta   90.00
_cell.angle_gamma   90.00
#
_symmetry.space_group_name_H-M   'P 1'
#
loop_
_entity.id
_entity.type
_entity.pdbx_description
1 polymer ?
#
loop_
_entity_poly.entity_id
_entity_poly.type
_entity_poly.pdbx_seq_one_letter_code
_entity_poly.pdbx_strand_id
1 'polypeptide(L)'
;MISDDFDISGFSLKEDELVPTTGIKINLNVKDSIENKSAFRFVDATASKNANLDNLIVSSGTTDEENPDNSTYKEYELNPKFDKDTLNYELELLENIDELNLKPILSDTKSSMKLKKPKRDEDGNLVYESDGVIVEYEELDIQNNVSTTVKLNELGKGDTNLTITVTAEDGKTEKNYTLVVKRPYGVIRGSIFLKPMESKKIYKATVRLYKSDEVKNVIDWSTVKSGKRDSIHQQLEKITSLDSDTNDDGTFEIYVTPGTYDILLDREGYLDHIFISRTINNGDVLDVGEKELYAGDVNKDGVIQLLDLSMLYSAYQTDTTSANYDKKIDFNDDGRIQLLDLSALKANYEVNRIIE
;
A
#
# COMPACT_ATOMS: atom_id res chain seq x y z
N MET A 1 7.95 -22.09 -49.04
CA MET A 1 7.00 -21.97 -50.16
C MET A 1 7.12 -23.26 -50.94
N ILE A 2 6.09 -24.08 -50.91
CA ILE A 2 6.01 -25.34 -51.71
C ILE A 2 5.62 -24.87 -53.12
N SER A 3 6.32 -25.30 -54.16
CA SER A 3 5.99 -24.92 -55.53
C SER A 3 4.67 -25.66 -55.92
N ASP A 4 3.89 -25.01 -56.82
CA ASP A 4 2.58 -25.50 -57.26
C ASP A 4 2.61 -26.88 -57.96
N ASP A 5 3.79 -27.42 -58.17
CA ASP A 5 4.02 -28.72 -58.86
C ASP A 5 4.26 -29.90 -57.92
N PHE A 6 4.03 -29.73 -56.58
CA PHE A 6 4.25 -30.82 -55.62
C PHE A 6 2.92 -31.43 -55.18
N ASP A 7 2.64 -32.63 -55.66
CA ASP A 7 1.49 -33.41 -55.28
C ASP A 7 1.76 -34.18 -53.98
N ILE A 8 1.10 -33.83 -52.90
CA ILE A 8 1.13 -34.50 -51.58
C ILE A 8 -0.12 -35.35 -51.31
N SER A 9 -0.91 -35.64 -52.34
CA SER A 9 -2.17 -36.39 -52.18
C SER A 9 -2.03 -37.79 -51.60
N GLY A 10 -0.81 -38.31 -51.50
CA GLY A 10 -0.49 -39.61 -50.87
C GLY A 10 0.04 -39.52 -49.42
N PHE A 11 0.08 -38.34 -48.84
CA PHE A 11 0.64 -38.13 -47.48
C PHE A 11 -0.46 -38.07 -46.45
N SER A 12 -0.47 -38.99 -45.48
CA SER A 12 -1.25 -38.87 -44.25
C SER A 12 -0.29 -38.89 -43.06
N LEU A 13 -0.25 -37.81 -42.29
CA LEU A 13 0.37 -37.77 -40.97
C LEU A 13 -0.64 -38.34 -39.98
N LYS A 14 -0.26 -39.36 -39.18
CA LYS A 14 -1.04 -39.76 -38.02
C LYS A 14 -0.81 -38.77 -36.89
N GLU A 15 -1.88 -38.38 -36.20
CA GLU A 15 -1.88 -37.42 -35.11
C GLU A 15 -0.93 -37.80 -33.97
N ASP A 16 -0.63 -39.09 -33.82
CA ASP A 16 0.22 -39.67 -32.77
C ASP A 16 1.75 -39.59 -33.07
N GLU A 17 2.14 -39.09 -34.24
CA GLU A 17 3.54 -38.95 -34.66
C GLU A 17 4.05 -37.50 -34.57
N LEU A 18 3.26 -36.58 -34.03
CA LEU A 18 3.69 -35.21 -33.72
C LEU A 18 4.57 -35.23 -32.49
N VAL A 19 5.87 -35.16 -32.66
CA VAL A 19 6.82 -34.94 -31.57
C VAL A 19 6.75 -33.46 -31.19
N PRO A 20 6.22 -33.13 -30.03
CA PRO A 20 6.21 -31.74 -29.59
C PRO A 20 7.66 -31.35 -29.28
N THR A 21 8.19 -30.33 -29.84
CA THR A 21 9.33 -29.53 -29.40
C THR A 21 10.54 -29.35 -30.31
N THR A 22 10.80 -30.13 -31.35
CA THR A 22 12.03 -29.94 -32.12
C THR A 22 11.88 -30.18 -33.64
N GLY A 23 10.98 -29.46 -34.28
CA GLY A 23 10.84 -29.48 -35.72
C GLY A 23 10.16 -30.76 -36.27
N ILE A 24 9.44 -30.60 -37.37
CA ILE A 24 8.87 -31.76 -38.11
C ILE A 24 9.97 -32.39 -38.91
N LYS A 25 10.34 -33.63 -38.59
CA LYS A 25 11.29 -34.42 -39.38
C LYS A 25 10.51 -35.23 -40.42
N ILE A 26 10.46 -34.74 -41.65
CA ILE A 26 9.82 -35.44 -42.76
C ILE A 26 10.90 -36.29 -43.44
N ASN A 27 10.83 -37.61 -43.29
CA ASN A 27 11.66 -38.56 -44.06
C ASN A 27 10.96 -38.89 -45.37
N LEU A 28 11.37 -38.27 -46.46
CA LEU A 28 10.90 -38.58 -47.78
C LEU A 28 11.75 -39.74 -48.36
N ASN A 29 11.19 -40.95 -48.43
CA ASN A 29 11.77 -42.01 -49.22
C ASN A 29 11.31 -41.88 -50.68
N VAL A 30 12.12 -41.21 -51.49
CA VAL A 30 11.90 -41.14 -52.94
C VAL A 30 12.44 -42.41 -53.56
N LYS A 31 11.51 -43.30 -53.92
CA LYS A 31 11.87 -44.43 -54.80
C LYS A 31 11.92 -43.92 -56.22
N ASP A 32 13.14 -43.87 -56.75
CA ASP A 32 13.54 -43.87 -58.14
C ASP A 32 12.75 -43.01 -59.14
N SER A 33 13.35 -41.96 -59.60
CA SER A 33 13.81 -41.90 -61.00
C SER A 33 14.46 -40.57 -61.31
N ILE A 34 15.72 -40.61 -61.52
CA ILE A 34 16.38 -40.04 -62.68
C ILE A 34 15.88 -38.62 -63.11
N GLU A 35 16.78 -37.66 -62.94
CA GLU A 35 16.95 -36.47 -63.74
C GLU A 35 16.29 -35.14 -63.30
N ASN A 36 15.67 -35.05 -62.13
CA ASN A 36 15.48 -33.68 -61.62
C ASN A 36 15.97 -33.60 -60.19
N LYS A 37 17.15 -33.07 -59.98
CA LYS A 37 17.71 -32.70 -58.68
C LYS A 37 16.99 -31.47 -58.12
N SER A 38 15.81 -31.63 -57.62
CA SER A 38 15.16 -30.59 -56.84
C SER A 38 15.74 -30.68 -55.41
N ALA A 39 16.59 -29.74 -55.06
CA ALA A 39 17.09 -29.62 -53.69
C ALA A 39 15.97 -29.00 -52.82
N PHE A 40 15.31 -29.83 -52.02
CA PHE A 40 14.40 -29.35 -51.01
C PHE A 40 15.22 -28.78 -49.86
N ARG A 41 15.03 -27.51 -49.58
CA ARG A 41 15.56 -26.84 -48.42
C ARG A 41 14.50 -26.89 -47.33
N PHE A 42 14.62 -27.80 -46.40
CA PHE A 42 13.84 -27.75 -45.17
C PHE A 42 14.37 -26.61 -44.34
N VAL A 43 13.54 -25.63 -44.06
CA VAL A 43 13.81 -24.65 -43.04
C VAL A 43 13.30 -25.30 -41.75
N ASP A 44 14.20 -25.76 -40.90
CA ASP A 44 13.86 -26.12 -39.52
C ASP A 44 13.22 -24.88 -38.92
N ALA A 45 11.92 -24.93 -38.64
CA ALA A 45 11.27 -23.97 -37.81
C ALA A 45 11.75 -24.22 -36.37
N THR A 46 12.96 -23.74 -36.07
CA THR A 46 13.45 -23.78 -34.70
C THR A 46 12.57 -22.85 -33.87
N ALA A 47 12.09 -23.36 -32.73
CA ALA A 47 11.36 -22.56 -31.75
C ALA A 47 12.15 -21.28 -31.43
N SER A 48 11.46 -20.19 -31.33
CA SER A 48 12.05 -18.87 -31.03
C SER A 48 12.81 -18.93 -29.70
N LYS A 49 13.98 -18.29 -29.67
CA LYS A 49 14.78 -18.08 -28.44
C LYS A 49 14.60 -16.66 -27.89
N ASN A 50 13.61 -15.92 -28.36
CA ASN A 50 13.36 -14.57 -27.91
C ASN A 50 12.64 -14.57 -26.58
N ALA A 51 13.37 -14.36 -25.49
CA ALA A 51 12.86 -14.20 -24.13
C ALA A 51 12.84 -12.71 -23.69
N ASN A 52 12.64 -11.78 -24.63
CA ASN A 52 12.64 -10.36 -24.29
C ASN A 52 11.24 -9.85 -23.99
N LEU A 53 11.17 -8.90 -23.03
CA LEU A 53 10.09 -7.94 -22.97
C LEU A 53 10.34 -6.85 -24.03
N ASP A 54 9.26 -6.34 -24.60
CA ASP A 54 9.26 -5.13 -25.45
C ASP A 54 9.04 -3.88 -24.58
N ASN A 55 8.24 -4.03 -23.52
CA ASN A 55 8.03 -2.99 -22.52
C ASN A 55 7.58 -3.59 -21.17
N LEU A 56 7.76 -2.80 -20.10
CA LEU A 56 7.19 -3.04 -18.77
C LEU A 56 6.58 -1.73 -18.26
N ILE A 57 5.26 -1.66 -18.23
CA ILE A 57 4.52 -0.52 -17.70
C ILE A 57 4.23 -0.79 -16.23
N VAL A 58 4.58 0.17 -15.37
CA VAL A 58 4.31 0.14 -13.93
C VAL A 58 3.42 1.31 -13.57
N SER A 59 2.29 1.04 -12.90
CA SER A 59 1.31 2.07 -12.57
C SER A 59 0.65 1.79 -11.22
N SER A 60 -0.06 2.79 -10.70
CA SER A 60 -0.98 2.64 -9.56
C SER A 60 -2.36 3.15 -9.91
N GLY A 61 -3.35 2.82 -9.06
CA GLY A 61 -4.73 3.24 -9.22
C GLY A 61 -5.44 2.58 -10.39
N THR A 62 -6.62 3.12 -10.72
CA THR A 62 -7.49 2.63 -11.78
C THR A 62 -7.84 3.75 -12.73
N THR A 63 -8.06 3.39 -14.00
CA THR A 63 -8.69 4.28 -14.98
C THR A 63 -10.20 4.13 -14.88
N ASP A 64 -10.90 5.24 -14.75
CA ASP A 64 -12.35 5.29 -14.89
C ASP A 64 -12.68 5.76 -16.31
N GLU A 65 -13.06 4.83 -17.20
CA GLU A 65 -13.36 5.12 -18.61
C GLU A 65 -14.68 5.89 -18.77
N GLU A 66 -15.62 5.73 -17.81
CA GLU A 66 -16.91 6.41 -17.83
C GLU A 66 -16.83 7.83 -17.26
N ASN A 67 -15.92 8.04 -16.29
CA ASN A 67 -15.72 9.34 -15.67
C ASN A 67 -14.21 9.60 -15.44
N PRO A 68 -13.50 10.17 -16.45
CA PRO A 68 -12.04 10.41 -16.37
C PRO A 68 -11.58 11.27 -15.19
N ASP A 69 -12.45 12.12 -14.65
CA ASP A 69 -12.16 12.95 -13.47
C ASP A 69 -12.02 12.13 -12.17
N ASN A 70 -12.56 10.90 -12.16
CA ASN A 70 -12.41 9.95 -11.06
C ASN A 70 -11.21 8.99 -11.24
N SER A 71 -10.45 9.12 -12.33
CA SER A 71 -9.29 8.28 -12.59
C SER A 71 -8.19 8.59 -11.58
N THR A 72 -7.73 7.57 -10.88
CA THR A 72 -6.56 7.63 -9.99
C THR A 72 -5.30 7.05 -10.63
N TYR A 73 -5.38 6.70 -11.92
CA TYR A 73 -4.27 6.09 -12.66
C TYR A 73 -3.06 7.01 -12.73
N LYS A 74 -1.91 6.47 -12.31
CA LYS A 74 -0.61 7.10 -12.42
C LYS A 74 0.42 6.09 -12.90
N GLU A 75 1.15 6.42 -13.95
CA GLU A 75 2.27 5.63 -14.46
C GLU A 75 3.59 6.10 -13.85
N TYR A 76 4.49 5.17 -13.57
CA TYR A 76 5.80 5.41 -12.98
C TYR A 76 6.91 5.10 -13.98
N GLU A 77 7.90 5.96 -13.99
CA GLU A 77 9.10 5.78 -14.81
C GLU A 77 10.12 4.92 -14.05
N LEU A 78 10.61 3.86 -14.69
CA LEU A 78 11.63 2.97 -14.12
C LEU A 78 13.02 3.61 -14.18
N ASN A 79 13.88 3.26 -13.24
CA ASN A 79 15.27 3.67 -13.21
C ASN A 79 16.20 2.43 -13.32
N PRO A 80 17.01 2.27 -14.39
CA PRO A 80 16.97 3.10 -15.60
C PRO A 80 15.63 2.95 -16.36
N LYS A 81 15.36 3.86 -17.30
CA LYS A 81 14.21 3.74 -18.20
C LYS A 81 14.22 2.39 -18.89
N PHE A 82 13.04 1.81 -19.11
CA PHE A 82 12.93 0.46 -19.66
C PHE A 82 13.71 0.32 -20.98
N ASP A 83 14.53 -0.73 -21.02
CA ASP A 83 15.24 -1.23 -22.22
C ASP A 83 15.26 -2.76 -22.15
N LYS A 84 14.96 -3.44 -23.25
CA LYS A 84 14.86 -4.92 -23.34
C LYS A 84 16.13 -5.66 -22.94
N ASP A 85 17.29 -5.00 -22.99
CA ASP A 85 18.59 -5.58 -22.67
C ASP A 85 19.04 -5.25 -21.24
N THR A 86 18.34 -4.35 -20.56
CA THR A 86 18.50 -4.06 -19.14
C THR A 86 17.63 -5.01 -18.33
N LEU A 87 18.20 -5.64 -17.29
CA LEU A 87 17.53 -6.67 -16.49
C LEU A 87 17.14 -6.21 -15.10
N ASN A 88 17.74 -5.14 -14.61
CA ASN A 88 17.53 -4.68 -13.24
C ASN A 88 17.03 -3.25 -13.24
N TYR A 89 15.92 -3.04 -12.57
CA TYR A 89 15.23 -1.77 -12.46
C TYR A 89 14.95 -1.45 -11.00
N GLU A 90 14.90 -0.16 -10.71
CA GLU A 90 14.47 0.38 -9.44
C GLU A 90 13.30 1.34 -9.66
N LEU A 91 12.40 1.40 -8.68
CA LEU A 91 11.34 2.39 -8.59
C LEU A 91 11.30 2.92 -7.16
N GLU A 92 11.45 4.22 -6.99
CA GLU A 92 11.29 4.88 -5.70
C GLU A 92 9.89 5.49 -5.61
N LEU A 93 9.11 5.07 -4.61
CA LEU A 93 7.75 5.54 -4.37
C LEU A 93 7.71 6.45 -3.15
N LEU A 94 7.39 7.71 -3.38
CA LEU A 94 7.21 8.72 -2.34
C LEU A 94 5.75 8.82 -1.86
N GLU A 95 4.82 8.22 -2.61
CA GLU A 95 3.41 8.17 -2.24
C GLU A 95 3.12 7.01 -1.29
N ASN A 96 2.11 7.22 -0.45
CA ASN A 96 1.61 6.17 0.43
C ASN A 96 0.59 5.30 -0.33
N ILE A 97 1.10 4.40 -1.16
CA ILE A 97 0.31 3.40 -1.90
C ILE A 97 0.75 2.01 -1.50
N ASP A 98 -0.17 1.07 -1.50
CA ASP A 98 0.08 -0.30 -1.05
C ASP A 98 0.13 -1.32 -2.19
N GLU A 99 -0.23 -0.90 -3.40
CA GLU A 99 -0.31 -1.78 -4.56
C GLU A 99 0.21 -1.10 -5.82
N LEU A 100 0.85 -1.90 -6.69
CA LEU A 100 1.26 -1.52 -8.03
C LEU A 100 0.66 -2.48 -9.06
N ASN A 101 0.42 -1.95 -10.23
CA ASN A 101 0.02 -2.70 -11.41
C ASN A 101 1.23 -2.87 -12.33
N LEU A 102 1.56 -4.12 -12.66
CA LEU A 102 2.61 -4.49 -13.61
C LEU A 102 1.95 -4.96 -14.90
N LYS A 103 2.28 -4.33 -16.01
CA LYS A 103 1.80 -4.70 -17.35
C LYS A 103 2.98 -4.97 -18.27
N PRO A 104 3.49 -6.21 -18.30
CA PRO A 104 4.58 -6.61 -19.19
C PRO A 104 4.09 -6.83 -20.62
N ILE A 105 4.91 -6.45 -21.59
CA ILE A 105 4.65 -6.63 -23.01
C ILE A 105 5.77 -7.48 -23.58
N LEU A 106 5.44 -8.65 -24.14
CA LEU A 106 6.39 -9.57 -24.76
C LEU A 106 6.82 -9.08 -26.15
N SER A 107 8.10 -9.21 -26.48
CA SER A 107 8.59 -9.07 -27.86
C SER A 107 8.20 -10.22 -28.76
N ASP A 108 7.99 -11.42 -28.19
CA ASP A 108 7.50 -12.61 -28.89
C ASP A 108 6.29 -13.17 -28.16
N THR A 109 5.12 -13.13 -28.80
CA THR A 109 3.86 -13.56 -28.21
C THR A 109 3.76 -15.05 -27.92
N LYS A 110 4.70 -15.86 -28.42
CA LYS A 110 4.79 -17.29 -28.15
C LYS A 110 5.58 -17.61 -26.87
N SER A 111 6.24 -16.61 -26.29
CA SER A 111 6.91 -16.74 -24.99
C SER A 111 5.90 -16.75 -23.87
N SER A 112 6.28 -17.32 -22.73
CA SER A 112 5.50 -17.30 -21.49
C SER A 112 6.17 -16.47 -20.41
N MET A 113 5.41 -16.07 -19.39
CA MET A 113 5.93 -15.26 -18.29
C MET A 113 5.46 -15.75 -16.95
N LYS A 114 6.36 -15.68 -15.96
CA LYS A 114 6.05 -15.84 -14.54
C LYS A 114 6.49 -14.63 -13.76
N LEU A 115 5.69 -14.25 -12.78
CA LEU A 115 6.01 -13.22 -11.80
C LEU A 115 6.34 -13.89 -10.46
N LYS A 116 7.56 -13.67 -9.98
CA LYS A 116 7.97 -13.97 -8.61
C LYS A 116 7.77 -12.74 -7.74
N LYS A 117 6.98 -12.87 -6.68
CA LYS A 117 6.63 -11.79 -5.76
C LYS A 117 6.64 -12.28 -4.31
N PRO A 118 6.71 -11.37 -3.30
CA PRO A 118 6.57 -11.74 -1.90
C PRO A 118 5.27 -12.50 -1.65
N LYS A 119 5.39 -13.62 -0.93
CA LYS A 119 4.25 -14.45 -0.53
C LYS A 119 3.53 -13.82 0.65
N ARG A 120 2.20 -13.92 0.62
CA ARG A 120 1.35 -13.42 1.69
C ARG A 120 0.40 -14.50 2.19
N ASP A 121 0.03 -14.41 3.48
CA ASP A 121 -1.00 -15.26 4.08
C ASP A 121 -2.42 -14.77 3.70
N GLU A 122 -3.45 -15.44 4.25
CA GLU A 122 -4.86 -15.12 3.99
C GLU A 122 -5.25 -13.74 4.52
N ASP A 123 -4.56 -13.23 5.54
CA ASP A 123 -4.75 -11.90 6.12
C ASP A 123 -3.95 -10.79 5.37
N GLY A 124 -3.13 -11.19 4.38
CA GLY A 124 -2.33 -10.30 3.56
C GLY A 124 -0.97 -9.92 4.14
N ASN A 125 -0.53 -10.56 5.25
CA ASN A 125 0.77 -10.32 5.85
C ASN A 125 1.86 -11.06 5.10
N LEU A 126 3.11 -10.54 5.16
CA LEU A 126 4.26 -11.22 4.60
C LEU A 126 4.51 -12.55 5.30
N VAL A 127 4.76 -13.60 4.50
CA VAL A 127 5.20 -14.90 5.01
C VAL A 127 6.72 -14.93 5.04
N TYR A 128 7.28 -15.38 6.16
CA TYR A 128 8.71 -15.49 6.37
C TYR A 128 9.14 -16.96 6.43
N GLU A 129 10.38 -17.24 6.01
CA GLU A 129 11.00 -18.53 6.21
C GLU A 129 11.11 -18.88 7.71
N SER A 130 11.51 -20.08 8.03
CA SER A 130 11.57 -20.59 9.40
C SER A 130 12.49 -19.79 10.34
N ASP A 131 13.38 -18.96 9.80
CA ASP A 131 14.24 -18.05 10.56
C ASP A 131 13.54 -16.75 10.99
N GLY A 132 12.34 -16.47 10.44
CA GLY A 132 11.55 -15.27 10.73
C GLY A 132 12.14 -13.97 10.15
N VAL A 133 13.15 -14.05 9.30
CA VAL A 133 13.88 -12.89 8.74
C VAL A 133 13.71 -12.80 7.23
N ILE A 134 13.82 -13.94 6.53
CA ILE A 134 13.77 -13.98 5.06
C ILE A 134 12.32 -14.09 4.60
N VAL A 135 11.89 -13.18 3.73
CA VAL A 135 10.55 -13.23 3.12
C VAL A 135 10.46 -14.40 2.15
N GLU A 136 9.42 -15.22 2.26
CA GLU A 136 9.11 -16.23 1.26
C GLU A 136 8.57 -15.57 -0.01
N TYR A 137 8.80 -16.24 -1.15
CA TYR A 137 8.32 -15.80 -2.47
C TYR A 137 7.43 -16.85 -3.09
N GLU A 138 6.48 -16.40 -3.90
CA GLU A 138 5.62 -17.24 -4.73
C GLU A 138 5.74 -16.86 -6.20
N GLU A 139 5.43 -17.79 -7.09
CA GLU A 139 5.39 -17.58 -8.54
C GLU A 139 3.97 -17.63 -9.05
N LEU A 140 3.63 -16.69 -9.93
CA LEU A 140 2.34 -16.56 -10.59
C LEU A 140 2.53 -16.49 -12.10
N ASP A 141 1.79 -17.30 -12.87
CA ASP A 141 1.72 -17.16 -14.32
C ASP A 141 1.00 -15.85 -14.68
N ILE A 142 1.64 -15.03 -15.50
CA ILE A 142 1.10 -13.73 -15.93
C ILE A 142 0.96 -13.68 -17.44
N GLN A 143 0.04 -12.83 -17.92
CA GLN A 143 -0.32 -12.78 -19.33
C GLN A 143 0.28 -11.55 -20.03
N ASN A 144 0.60 -11.73 -21.31
CA ASN A 144 1.11 -10.66 -22.16
C ASN A 144 0.11 -9.50 -22.28
N ASN A 145 0.59 -8.27 -22.06
CA ASN A 145 -0.19 -7.04 -22.16
C ASN A 145 -1.40 -6.96 -21.23
N VAL A 146 -1.40 -7.76 -20.15
CA VAL A 146 -2.44 -7.76 -19.11
C VAL A 146 -1.83 -7.22 -17.81
N SER A 147 -2.56 -6.33 -17.15
CA SER A 147 -2.15 -5.77 -15.86
C SER A 147 -2.30 -6.78 -14.74
N THR A 148 -1.27 -6.92 -13.93
CA THR A 148 -1.25 -7.77 -12.73
C THR A 148 -0.97 -6.90 -11.52
N THR A 149 -1.90 -6.89 -10.55
CA THR A 149 -1.74 -6.13 -9.31
C THR A 149 -0.84 -6.87 -8.33
N VAL A 150 0.09 -6.13 -7.73
CA VAL A 150 1.03 -6.63 -6.73
C VAL A 150 0.95 -5.77 -5.48
N LYS A 151 0.74 -6.40 -4.33
CA LYS A 151 0.79 -5.73 -3.03
C LYS A 151 2.25 -5.49 -2.62
N LEU A 152 2.55 -4.26 -2.23
CA LEU A 152 3.88 -3.84 -1.78
C LEU A 152 4.14 -4.23 -0.33
N ASN A 153 5.42 -4.33 0.05
CA ASN A 153 5.78 -4.46 1.46
C ASN A 153 5.36 -3.18 2.21
N GLU A 154 4.95 -3.35 3.45
CA GLU A 154 4.64 -2.23 4.33
C GLU A 154 5.87 -1.34 4.55
N LEU A 155 5.64 -0.06 4.84
CA LEU A 155 6.72 0.85 5.19
C LEU A 155 7.52 0.29 6.37
N GLY A 156 8.85 0.35 6.29
CA GLY A 156 9.74 -0.21 7.31
C GLY A 156 9.96 -1.73 7.24
N LYS A 157 9.28 -2.44 6.34
CA LYS A 157 9.45 -3.90 6.13
C LYS A 157 10.37 -4.25 4.95
N GLY A 158 11.19 -3.30 4.52
CA GLY A 158 12.14 -3.45 3.42
C GLY A 158 11.53 -3.28 2.03
N ASP A 159 12.39 -3.34 1.02
CA ASP A 159 12.02 -3.15 -0.37
C ASP A 159 11.17 -4.32 -0.89
N THR A 160 10.27 -4.03 -1.83
CA THR A 160 9.51 -5.08 -2.53
C THR A 160 10.29 -5.51 -3.76
N ASN A 161 10.77 -6.75 -3.76
CA ASN A 161 11.50 -7.33 -4.88
C ASN A 161 10.57 -8.15 -5.76
N LEU A 162 10.55 -7.85 -7.05
CA LEU A 162 9.72 -8.49 -8.06
C LEU A 162 10.62 -9.00 -9.19
N THR A 163 10.35 -10.21 -9.70
CA THR A 163 11.08 -10.73 -10.85
C THR A 163 10.11 -11.29 -11.88
N ILE A 164 10.20 -10.80 -13.12
CA ILE A 164 9.47 -11.35 -14.26
C ILE A 164 10.44 -12.27 -15.01
N THR A 165 10.18 -13.57 -14.99
CA THR A 165 10.89 -14.56 -15.78
C THR A 165 10.16 -14.73 -17.10
N VAL A 166 10.80 -14.43 -18.20
CA VAL A 166 10.30 -14.67 -19.56
C VAL A 166 10.96 -15.95 -20.09
N THR A 167 10.15 -16.92 -20.47
CA THR A 167 10.62 -18.17 -21.09
C THR A 167 10.24 -18.18 -22.57
N ALA A 168 11.22 -18.28 -23.44
CA ALA A 168 11.03 -18.30 -24.89
C ALA A 168 10.25 -19.54 -25.37
N GLU A 169 9.77 -19.54 -26.63
CA GLU A 169 9.04 -20.65 -27.25
C GLU A 169 9.84 -21.98 -27.20
N ASP A 170 11.18 -21.93 -27.16
CA ASP A 170 12.03 -23.13 -27.07
C ASP A 170 11.94 -23.85 -25.70
N GLY A 171 11.27 -23.23 -24.72
CA GLY A 171 11.11 -23.76 -23.35
C GLY A 171 12.43 -23.87 -22.56
N LYS A 172 13.51 -23.25 -23.03
CA LYS A 172 14.85 -23.34 -22.42
C LYS A 172 15.53 -22.00 -22.24
N THR A 173 15.30 -21.06 -23.17
CA THR A 173 15.89 -19.73 -23.10
C THR A 173 15.05 -18.88 -22.18
N GLU A 174 15.68 -18.39 -21.10
CA GLU A 174 15.00 -17.56 -20.09
C GLU A 174 15.73 -16.22 -19.90
N LYS A 175 14.95 -15.21 -19.53
CA LYS A 175 15.44 -13.89 -19.16
C LYS A 175 14.68 -13.38 -17.95
N ASN A 176 15.41 -12.92 -16.93
CA ASN A 176 14.85 -12.41 -15.70
C ASN A 176 14.94 -10.89 -15.65
N TYR A 177 13.81 -10.22 -15.55
CA TYR A 177 13.70 -8.78 -15.31
C TYR A 177 13.35 -8.54 -13.86
N THR A 178 14.24 -7.89 -13.12
CA THR A 178 14.06 -7.60 -11.70
C THR A 178 13.65 -6.15 -11.50
N LEU A 179 12.62 -5.94 -10.71
CA LEU A 179 12.18 -4.62 -10.25
C LEU A 179 12.26 -4.56 -8.72
N VAL A 180 13.05 -3.63 -8.21
CA VAL A 180 13.14 -3.31 -6.78
C VAL A 180 12.33 -2.06 -6.52
N VAL A 181 11.22 -2.20 -5.79
CA VAL A 181 10.39 -1.07 -5.39
C VAL A 181 10.84 -0.62 -4.00
N LYS A 182 11.42 0.58 -3.95
CA LYS A 182 11.89 1.24 -2.73
C LYS A 182 10.82 2.18 -2.21
N ARG A 183 10.54 2.11 -0.92
CA ARG A 183 9.60 2.99 -0.23
C ARG A 183 10.34 3.74 0.88
N PRO A 184 10.91 4.93 0.59
CA PRO A 184 11.53 5.77 1.60
C PRO A 184 10.54 6.07 2.73
N TYR A 185 10.99 6.05 3.98
CA TYR A 185 10.16 6.32 5.13
C TYR A 185 10.93 7.00 6.25
N GLY A 186 10.19 7.69 7.11
CA GLY A 186 10.63 8.07 8.45
C GLY A 186 9.68 7.51 9.49
N VAL A 187 9.99 7.74 10.76
CA VAL A 187 9.25 7.21 11.90
C VAL A 187 8.78 8.37 12.77
N ILE A 188 7.51 8.34 13.17
CA ILE A 188 6.96 9.21 14.21
C ILE A 188 6.58 8.32 15.39
N ARG A 189 7.11 8.62 16.57
CA ARG A 189 6.85 7.84 17.77
C ARG A 189 6.65 8.70 19.00
N GLY A 190 6.05 8.13 20.02
CA GLY A 190 5.82 8.77 21.30
C GLY A 190 4.93 7.94 22.20
N SER A 191 4.40 8.58 23.22
CA SER A 191 3.39 7.98 24.09
C SER A 191 2.34 8.99 24.54
N ILE A 192 1.12 8.51 24.80
CA ILE A 192 -0.01 9.31 25.27
C ILE A 192 -0.37 8.87 26.68
N PHE A 193 -0.47 9.84 27.58
CA PHE A 193 -0.93 9.66 28.93
C PHE A 193 -2.26 10.42 29.13
N LEU A 194 -3.29 9.72 29.65
CA LEU A 194 -4.62 10.30 29.84
C LEU A 194 -4.77 10.84 31.26
N LYS A 195 -5.22 12.10 31.42
CA LYS A 195 -5.42 12.76 32.72
C LYS A 195 -6.89 13.12 33.00
N PRO A 196 -7.35 12.97 34.22
CA PRO A 196 -6.66 12.42 35.40
C PRO A 196 -6.96 10.91 35.51
N MET A 197 -5.98 10.08 35.31
CA MET A 197 -6.12 8.64 35.50
C MET A 197 -4.98 8.13 36.39
N GLU A 198 -5.30 7.73 37.58
CA GLU A 198 -4.34 7.16 38.54
C GLU A 198 -4.02 5.68 38.29
N SER A 199 -4.80 4.98 37.49
CA SER A 199 -4.61 3.56 37.23
C SER A 199 -4.04 3.31 35.82
N LYS A 200 -3.12 2.34 35.71
CA LYS A 200 -2.57 1.79 34.45
C LYS A 200 -3.63 1.04 33.63
N LYS A 201 -4.85 1.51 33.58
CA LYS A 201 -5.84 0.99 32.64
C LYS A 201 -5.48 1.52 31.27
N ILE A 202 -5.35 0.62 30.36
CA ILE A 202 -4.96 0.80 28.97
C ILE A 202 -6.10 1.51 28.24
N TYR A 203 -5.87 2.74 27.84
CA TYR A 203 -6.84 3.50 27.07
C TYR A 203 -6.24 3.82 25.71
N LYS A 204 -6.86 3.30 24.66
CA LYS A 204 -6.46 3.61 23.30
C LYS A 204 -6.77 5.07 22.97
N ALA A 205 -5.79 5.76 22.46
CA ALA A 205 -5.91 7.03 21.81
C ALA A 205 -5.56 6.86 20.34
N THR A 206 -5.98 7.79 19.48
CA THR A 206 -5.69 7.77 18.06
C THR A 206 -4.69 8.87 17.72
N VAL A 207 -3.67 8.53 16.95
CA VAL A 207 -2.74 9.49 16.34
C VAL A 207 -3.17 9.68 14.90
N ARG A 208 -3.51 10.91 14.52
CA ARG A 208 -3.92 11.26 13.16
C ARG A 208 -2.88 12.16 12.50
N LEU A 209 -2.45 11.76 11.33
CA LEU A 209 -1.44 12.46 10.54
C LEU A 209 -2.10 13.06 9.31
N TYR A 210 -1.99 14.36 9.17
CA TYR A 210 -2.50 15.11 8.02
C TYR A 210 -1.34 15.67 7.22
N LYS A 211 -1.43 15.70 5.91
CA LYS A 211 -0.47 16.46 5.08
C LYS A 211 -0.65 17.94 5.35
N SER A 212 0.43 18.64 5.76
CA SER A 212 0.35 20.05 6.17
C SER A 212 -0.11 20.99 5.05
N ASP A 213 0.10 20.65 3.78
CA ASP A 213 -0.40 21.43 2.64
C ASP A 213 -1.93 21.32 2.50
N GLU A 214 -2.52 20.16 2.82
CA GLU A 214 -3.98 19.99 2.87
C GLU A 214 -4.58 20.75 4.05
N VAL A 215 -3.96 20.69 5.24
CA VAL A 215 -4.41 21.42 6.43
C VAL A 215 -4.46 22.93 6.19
N LYS A 216 -3.47 23.50 5.53
CA LYS A 216 -3.42 24.94 5.18
C LYS A 216 -4.59 25.42 4.35
N ASN A 217 -5.27 24.52 3.62
CA ASN A 217 -6.45 24.88 2.83
C ASN A 217 -7.72 25.02 3.70
N VAL A 218 -7.73 24.49 4.91
CA VAL A 218 -8.91 24.47 5.80
C VAL A 218 -8.66 25.21 7.11
N ILE A 219 -7.41 25.33 7.59
CA ILE A 219 -7.03 25.95 8.85
C ILE A 219 -5.92 26.97 8.63
N ASP A 220 -6.16 28.20 9.05
CA ASP A 220 -5.12 29.21 9.24
C ASP A 220 -4.66 29.21 10.70
N TRP A 221 -3.55 28.52 10.96
CA TRP A 221 -2.98 28.38 12.30
C TRP A 221 -2.66 29.74 12.96
N SER A 222 -2.41 30.80 12.19
CA SER A 222 -2.12 32.13 12.73
C SER A 222 -3.35 32.78 13.41
N THR A 223 -4.55 32.31 13.09
CA THR A 223 -5.81 32.80 13.65
C THR A 223 -6.25 32.04 14.90
N VAL A 224 -5.67 30.87 15.16
CA VAL A 224 -6.00 30.03 16.31
C VAL A 224 -5.41 30.63 17.57
N LYS A 225 -6.26 30.89 18.57
CA LYS A 225 -5.87 31.53 19.83
C LYS A 225 -6.09 30.56 20.99
N SER A 226 -5.04 30.36 21.79
CA SER A 226 -5.16 29.60 23.03
C SER A 226 -6.26 30.18 23.94
N GLY A 227 -7.03 29.28 24.57
CA GLY A 227 -8.13 29.66 25.47
C GLY A 227 -9.39 30.19 24.75
N LYS A 228 -9.46 30.09 23.45
CA LYS A 228 -10.64 30.38 22.63
C LYS A 228 -11.21 29.13 22.04
N ARG A 229 -12.53 29.02 22.06
CA ARG A 229 -13.24 27.98 21.32
C ARG A 229 -12.93 28.08 19.85
N ASP A 230 -12.73 26.93 19.22
CA ASP A 230 -12.47 26.85 17.79
C ASP A 230 -13.25 25.67 17.16
N SER A 231 -13.08 25.49 15.86
CA SER A 231 -13.68 24.40 15.08
C SER A 231 -12.61 23.55 14.37
N ILE A 232 -11.38 23.55 14.89
CA ILE A 232 -10.25 22.86 14.27
C ILE A 232 -10.58 21.38 14.05
N HIS A 233 -11.08 20.69 15.07
CA HIS A 233 -11.43 19.29 14.97
C HIS A 233 -12.43 19.03 13.84
N GLN A 234 -13.49 19.82 13.75
CA GLN A 234 -14.50 19.72 12.69
C GLN A 234 -13.96 20.06 11.29
N GLN A 235 -12.91 20.89 11.22
CA GLN A 235 -12.26 21.22 9.96
C GLN A 235 -11.33 20.10 9.51
N LEU A 236 -10.57 19.48 10.43
CA LEU A 236 -9.69 18.35 10.15
C LEU A 236 -10.47 17.12 9.73
N GLU A 237 -11.66 16.88 10.25
CA GLU A 237 -12.54 15.76 9.82
C GLU A 237 -12.93 15.82 8.33
N LYS A 238 -12.71 16.93 7.65
CA LYS A 238 -13.05 17.12 6.23
C LYS A 238 -11.92 16.73 5.27
N ILE A 239 -10.75 16.45 5.80
CA ILE A 239 -9.57 16.05 5.02
C ILE A 239 -9.12 14.67 5.45
N THR A 240 -8.42 13.99 4.54
CA THR A 240 -7.96 12.61 4.79
C THR A 240 -6.79 12.61 5.77
N SER A 241 -6.82 11.69 6.72
CA SER A 241 -5.72 11.43 7.65
C SER A 241 -5.21 9.99 7.49
N LEU A 242 -3.96 9.80 7.90
CA LEU A 242 -3.44 8.48 8.24
C LEU A 242 -3.62 8.29 9.74
N ASP A 243 -4.49 7.38 10.14
CA ASP A 243 -4.82 7.13 11.54
C ASP A 243 -4.10 5.89 12.06
N SER A 244 -3.62 5.97 13.29
CA SER A 244 -3.03 4.84 14.01
C SER A 244 -3.45 4.89 15.48
N ASP A 245 -3.93 3.77 16.00
CA ASP A 245 -4.20 3.65 17.41
C ASP A 245 -2.91 3.42 18.20
N THR A 246 -2.86 3.91 19.44
CA THR A 246 -1.79 3.59 20.36
C THR A 246 -1.84 2.12 20.79
N ASN A 247 -0.68 1.60 21.18
CA ASN A 247 -0.60 0.33 21.90
C ASN A 247 -1.31 0.41 23.25
N ASP A 248 -1.46 -0.73 23.89
CA ASP A 248 -2.12 -0.84 25.18
C ASP A 248 -1.41 -0.08 26.32
N ASP A 249 -0.15 0.23 26.18
CA ASP A 249 0.63 1.05 27.13
C ASP A 249 0.65 2.55 26.77
N GLY A 250 -0.11 2.95 25.76
CA GLY A 250 -0.17 4.32 25.26
C GLY A 250 0.93 4.69 24.30
N THR A 251 1.89 3.81 24.00
CA THR A 251 2.95 4.08 23.03
C THR A 251 2.45 3.95 21.59
N PHE A 252 3.13 4.64 20.66
CA PHE A 252 2.89 4.50 19.23
C PHE A 252 4.18 4.63 18.44
N GLU A 253 4.22 3.97 17.30
CA GLU A 253 5.28 4.09 16.29
C GLU A 253 4.64 3.97 14.91
N ILE A 254 4.76 5.02 14.09
CA ILE A 254 4.10 5.13 12.80
C ILE A 254 5.14 5.37 11.73
N TYR A 255 5.14 4.52 10.70
CA TYR A 255 5.99 4.66 9.53
C TYR A 255 5.27 5.53 8.50
N VAL A 256 5.93 6.59 8.03
CA VAL A 256 5.36 7.55 7.10
C VAL A 256 6.30 7.83 5.93
N THR A 257 5.75 8.13 4.77
CA THR A 257 6.55 8.63 3.64
C THR A 257 7.16 9.99 3.97
N PRO A 258 8.30 10.37 3.37
CA PRO A 258 8.86 11.71 3.53
C PRO A 258 7.83 12.79 3.20
N GLY A 259 7.77 13.82 4.04
CA GLY A 259 6.78 14.89 3.89
C GLY A 259 6.68 15.79 5.11
N THR A 260 5.79 16.76 5.05
CA THR A 260 5.48 17.63 6.20
C THR A 260 4.07 17.33 6.68
N TYR A 261 3.95 17.08 7.97
CA TYR A 261 2.74 16.60 8.61
C TYR A 261 2.30 17.51 9.76
N ASP A 262 0.99 17.67 9.91
CA ASP A 262 0.36 18.12 11.14
C ASP A 262 -0.12 16.86 11.87
N ILE A 263 0.24 16.73 13.16
CA ILE A 263 0.01 15.52 13.95
C ILE A 263 -0.99 15.84 15.04
N LEU A 264 -2.11 15.14 15.05
CA LEU A 264 -3.15 15.26 16.06
C LEU A 264 -3.13 14.02 16.96
N LEU A 265 -2.87 14.22 18.24
CA LEU A 265 -3.10 13.19 19.26
C LEU A 265 -4.52 13.38 19.78
N ASP A 266 -5.38 12.38 19.58
CA ASP A 266 -6.81 12.48 19.83
C ASP A 266 -7.35 11.34 20.69
N ARG A 267 -8.33 11.68 21.52
CA ARG A 267 -9.26 10.76 22.16
C ARG A 267 -10.60 11.46 22.36
N GLU A 268 -11.69 10.78 22.07
CA GLU A 268 -13.03 11.32 22.33
C GLU A 268 -13.21 11.74 23.79
N GLY A 269 -13.76 12.94 24.01
CA GLY A 269 -13.97 13.52 25.31
C GLY A 269 -12.72 14.13 25.96
N TYR A 270 -11.58 14.13 25.28
CA TYR A 270 -10.33 14.72 25.75
C TYR A 270 -9.89 15.88 24.87
N LEU A 271 -9.14 16.82 25.44
CA LEU A 271 -8.44 17.84 24.66
C LEU A 271 -7.40 17.21 23.75
N ASP A 272 -7.35 17.67 22.51
CA ASP A 272 -6.34 17.25 21.54
C ASP A 272 -4.98 17.89 21.86
N HIS A 273 -3.91 17.23 21.42
CA HIS A 273 -2.57 17.80 21.36
C HIS A 273 -2.12 17.80 19.89
N ILE A 274 -1.71 18.96 19.38
CA ILE A 274 -1.42 19.15 17.95
C ILE A 274 0.02 19.61 17.76
N PHE A 275 0.72 18.97 16.84
CA PHE A 275 2.01 19.42 16.32
C PHE A 275 1.82 19.93 14.89
N ILE A 276 2.31 21.14 14.61
CA ILE A 276 2.15 21.78 13.32
C ILE A 276 3.42 21.67 12.50
N SER A 277 3.28 21.32 11.22
CA SER A 277 4.32 21.39 10.20
C SER A 277 5.62 20.65 10.58
N ARG A 278 5.52 19.41 11.02
CA ARG A 278 6.67 18.55 11.30
C ARG A 278 7.16 17.91 10.01
N THR A 279 8.37 18.26 9.60
CA THR A 279 8.98 17.67 8.39
C THR A 279 9.71 16.39 8.74
N ILE A 280 9.44 15.33 8.00
CA ILE A 280 10.02 14.01 8.12
C ILE A 280 10.73 13.67 6.81
N ASN A 281 12.03 13.41 6.86
CA ASN A 281 12.80 12.94 5.72
C ASN A 281 13.00 11.43 5.77
N ASN A 282 13.55 10.86 4.70
CA ASN A 282 13.91 9.45 4.68
C ASN A 282 14.92 9.14 5.79
N GLY A 283 14.60 8.16 6.63
CA GLY A 283 15.41 7.71 7.76
C GLY A 283 15.28 8.56 9.02
N ASP A 284 14.50 9.65 9.00
CA ASP A 284 14.28 10.47 10.21
C ASP A 284 13.44 9.71 11.25
N VAL A 285 13.71 9.97 12.52
CA VAL A 285 12.90 9.56 13.66
C VAL A 285 12.47 10.80 14.43
N LEU A 286 11.19 11.14 14.35
CA LEU A 286 10.58 12.18 15.19
C LEU A 286 10.02 11.52 16.45
N ASP A 287 10.66 11.74 17.57
CA ASP A 287 10.17 11.34 18.90
C ASP A 287 9.46 12.54 19.53
N VAL A 288 8.12 12.48 19.63
CA VAL A 288 7.33 13.55 20.25
C VAL A 288 7.31 13.43 21.79
N GLY A 289 7.90 12.37 22.33
CA GLY A 289 7.93 12.10 23.78
C GLY A 289 6.58 11.70 24.33
N GLU A 290 6.45 11.77 25.67
CA GLU A 290 5.18 11.54 26.35
C GLU A 290 4.33 12.82 26.34
N LYS A 291 3.05 12.69 25.93
CA LYS A 291 2.09 13.79 25.89
C LYS A 291 0.84 13.47 26.71
N GLU A 292 0.39 14.45 27.46
CA GLU A 292 -0.80 14.35 28.29
C GLU A 292 -2.03 14.81 27.53
N LEU A 293 -3.10 14.00 27.50
CA LEU A 293 -4.43 14.44 27.07
C LEU A 293 -5.33 14.59 28.28
N TYR A 294 -6.07 15.69 28.34
CA TYR A 294 -6.89 16.09 29.47
C TYR A 294 -8.37 15.82 29.22
N ALA A 295 -8.99 14.99 30.08
CA ALA A 295 -10.41 14.68 29.98
C ALA A 295 -11.28 15.90 30.24
N GLY A 296 -12.35 16.05 29.45
CA GLY A 296 -13.35 17.08 29.68
C GLY A 296 -13.80 17.86 28.43
N ASP A 297 -13.09 17.84 27.31
CA ASP A 297 -13.49 18.51 26.07
C ASP A 297 -14.47 17.62 25.28
N VAL A 298 -15.72 17.59 25.72
CA VAL A 298 -16.76 16.71 25.19
C VAL A 298 -17.23 17.17 23.80
N ASN A 299 -17.24 18.47 23.55
CA ASN A 299 -17.72 19.08 22.32
C ASN A 299 -16.61 19.36 21.29
N LYS A 300 -15.34 19.03 21.65
CA LYS A 300 -14.17 19.20 20.78
C LYS A 300 -13.95 20.65 20.29
N ASP A 301 -14.27 21.65 21.14
CA ASP A 301 -14.04 23.05 20.82
C ASP A 301 -12.67 23.59 21.30
N GLY A 302 -11.84 22.72 21.89
CA GLY A 302 -10.47 23.00 22.29
C GLY A 302 -10.33 23.63 23.67
N VAL A 303 -11.40 23.70 24.47
CA VAL A 303 -11.41 24.32 25.81
C VAL A 303 -12.37 23.57 26.73
N ILE A 304 -11.90 23.18 27.92
CA ILE A 304 -12.77 22.54 28.91
C ILE A 304 -13.49 23.62 29.74
N GLN A 305 -14.78 23.82 29.49
CA GLN A 305 -15.56 24.91 30.08
C GLN A 305 -17.00 24.49 30.48
N LEU A 306 -17.84 25.49 30.73
CA LEU A 306 -19.22 25.32 31.20
C LEU A 306 -20.08 24.47 30.24
N LEU A 307 -19.84 24.53 28.93
CA LEU A 307 -20.62 23.77 27.97
C LEU A 307 -20.39 22.28 28.15
N ASP A 308 -19.13 21.88 28.30
CA ASP A 308 -18.75 20.46 28.53
C ASP A 308 -19.34 19.96 29.85
N LEU A 309 -19.25 20.79 30.89
CA LEU A 309 -19.85 20.48 32.17
C LEU A 309 -21.38 20.29 32.06
N SER A 310 -22.04 21.12 31.23
CA SER A 310 -23.49 20.98 30.99
C SER A 310 -23.83 19.70 30.24
N MET A 311 -22.99 19.30 29.27
CA MET A 311 -23.14 18.04 28.57
C MET A 311 -22.96 16.85 29.53
N LEU A 312 -21.95 16.88 30.42
CA LEU A 312 -21.76 15.87 31.42
C LEU A 312 -22.97 15.76 32.35
N TYR A 313 -23.50 16.90 32.84
CA TYR A 313 -24.69 16.86 33.70
C TYR A 313 -25.94 16.30 33.02
N SER A 314 -26.09 16.46 31.70
CA SER A 314 -27.21 15.86 30.97
C SER A 314 -27.19 14.34 30.91
N ALA A 315 -25.99 13.75 31.04
CA ALA A 315 -25.76 12.30 31.05
C ALA A 315 -25.41 11.76 32.45
N TYR A 316 -25.41 12.61 33.49
CA TYR A 316 -24.97 12.24 34.82
C TYR A 316 -25.88 11.16 35.45
N GLN A 317 -25.28 10.18 36.15
CA GLN A 317 -25.93 9.00 36.71
C GLN A 317 -26.54 8.05 35.70
N THR A 318 -25.98 8.02 34.49
CA THR A 318 -26.30 7.04 33.43
C THR A 318 -25.28 5.92 33.38
N ASP A 319 -25.65 4.82 32.74
CA ASP A 319 -24.80 3.68 32.42
C ASP A 319 -25.06 3.21 30.98
N THR A 320 -24.31 2.21 30.51
CA THR A 320 -24.39 1.66 29.14
C THR A 320 -25.79 1.20 28.73
N THR A 321 -26.73 1.02 29.67
CA THR A 321 -28.14 0.65 29.41
C THR A 321 -29.08 1.85 29.28
N SER A 322 -28.60 3.02 29.66
CA SER A 322 -29.38 4.27 29.69
C SER A 322 -29.43 4.93 28.34
N ALA A 323 -30.57 5.45 27.92
CA ALA A 323 -30.74 6.13 26.64
C ALA A 323 -29.88 7.39 26.49
N ASN A 324 -29.53 8.05 27.58
CA ASN A 324 -28.71 9.27 27.61
C ASN A 324 -27.23 9.00 27.94
N TYR A 325 -26.81 7.73 27.98
CA TYR A 325 -25.39 7.42 28.13
C TYR A 325 -24.63 7.86 26.90
N ASP A 326 -23.57 8.63 27.08
CA ASP A 326 -22.65 9.05 26.02
C ASP A 326 -21.23 8.60 26.39
N LYS A 327 -20.69 7.67 25.62
CA LYS A 327 -19.36 7.11 25.84
C LYS A 327 -18.24 8.15 25.91
N LYS A 328 -18.38 9.28 25.22
CA LYS A 328 -17.40 10.38 25.24
C LYS A 328 -17.22 11.01 26.62
N ILE A 329 -18.22 10.86 27.50
CA ILE A 329 -18.28 11.46 28.85
C ILE A 329 -17.85 10.45 29.91
N ASP A 330 -17.85 9.17 29.60
CA ASP A 330 -17.30 8.10 30.43
C ASP A 330 -15.77 8.07 30.28
N PHE A 331 -15.10 9.02 30.94
CA PHE A 331 -13.67 9.23 30.77
C PHE A 331 -12.82 8.08 31.29
N ASN A 332 -13.34 7.31 32.27
CA ASN A 332 -12.63 6.18 32.85
C ASN A 332 -13.02 4.82 32.27
N ASP A 333 -13.91 4.79 31.24
CA ASP A 333 -14.39 3.58 30.55
C ASP A 333 -14.94 2.50 31.55
N ASP A 334 -15.58 2.92 32.66
CA ASP A 334 -16.18 1.97 33.64
C ASP A 334 -17.62 1.60 33.28
N GLY A 335 -18.16 2.17 32.20
CA GLY A 335 -19.52 1.98 31.71
C GLY A 335 -20.55 2.85 32.42
N ARG A 336 -20.14 3.88 33.16
CA ARG A 336 -21.01 4.76 33.94
C ARG A 336 -20.52 6.19 33.91
N ILE A 337 -21.44 7.15 33.83
CA ILE A 337 -21.14 8.58 33.95
C ILE A 337 -21.49 9.03 35.37
N GLN A 338 -20.47 9.20 36.22
CA GLN A 338 -20.65 9.41 37.67
C GLN A 338 -19.65 10.46 38.23
N LEU A 339 -19.40 10.37 39.53
CA LEU A 339 -18.54 11.30 40.26
C LEU A 339 -17.10 11.30 39.76
N LEU A 340 -16.59 10.17 39.29
CA LEU A 340 -15.21 10.09 38.80
C LEU A 340 -15.05 10.93 37.51
N ASP A 341 -15.99 10.82 36.58
CA ASP A 341 -15.97 11.61 35.32
C ASP A 341 -16.14 13.10 35.60
N LEU A 342 -17.07 13.44 36.49
CA LEU A 342 -17.25 14.82 36.94
C LEU A 342 -15.98 15.38 37.60
N SER A 343 -15.29 14.58 38.39
CA SER A 343 -14.05 14.96 39.05
C SER A 343 -12.93 15.14 38.05
N ALA A 344 -12.85 14.28 37.02
CA ALA A 344 -11.91 14.38 35.92
C ALA A 344 -12.08 15.69 35.15
N LEU A 345 -13.30 16.01 34.70
CA LEU A 345 -13.58 17.26 34.01
C LEU A 345 -13.26 18.48 34.92
N LYS A 346 -13.66 18.46 36.18
CA LYS A 346 -13.37 19.57 37.10
C LYS A 346 -11.90 19.78 37.39
N ALA A 347 -11.11 18.72 37.45
CA ALA A 347 -9.68 18.82 37.65
C ALA A 347 -8.98 19.52 36.47
N ASN A 348 -9.56 19.42 35.27
CA ASN A 348 -9.03 19.96 34.04
C ASN A 348 -9.79 21.24 33.57
N TYR A 349 -10.67 21.80 34.41
CA TYR A 349 -11.46 22.96 34.05
C TYR A 349 -10.55 24.16 33.69
N GLU A 350 -10.87 24.84 32.58
CA GLU A 350 -10.08 25.91 31.96
C GLU A 350 -8.73 25.49 31.34
N VAL A 351 -8.46 24.18 31.25
CA VAL A 351 -7.34 23.70 30.43
C VAL A 351 -7.71 23.85 28.96
N ASN A 352 -6.71 24.18 28.14
CA ASN A 352 -6.86 24.45 26.72
C ASN A 352 -6.04 23.47 25.89
N ARG A 353 -6.47 23.28 24.64
CA ARG A 353 -5.70 22.54 23.65
C ARG A 353 -4.25 23.02 23.56
N ILE A 354 -3.32 22.09 23.43
CA ILE A 354 -1.90 22.37 23.23
C ILE A 354 -1.59 22.28 21.75
N ILE A 355 -0.96 23.33 21.22
CA ILE A 355 -0.50 23.41 19.83
C ILE A 355 1.00 23.72 19.87
N GLU A 356 1.82 22.86 19.31
CA GLU A 356 3.30 22.95 19.25
C GLU A 356 3.81 23.17 17.80
#